data_ac76a196e717dc6f1c1515ffb4637ee5
#
_entry.id   ac76a196e717dc6f1c1515ffb4637ee5
#
_cell.length_a   1.000
_cell.length_b   1.000
_cell.length_c   1.000
_cell.angle_alpha   90.00
_cell.angle_beta   90.00
_cell.angle_gamma   90.00
#
_symmetry.space_group_name_H-M   'P 1'
#
loop_
_entity.id
_entity.type
_entity.pdbx_description
1 polymer ?
#
loop_
_entity_poly.entity_id
_entity_poly.type
_entity_poly.pdbx_seq_one_letter_code
_entity_poly.pdbx_strand_id
1 'polypeptide(L)'
;NAMTAAGITSMRGAAEALQDVAEELSQRRQEVIGLNSSGITVASPAGVMSYYLPEGTDDTIENVRACNTGVVSTAQHEAEELRQASIQGTSANGRTVDQILTDIDVHRDNPIYAAAFINTLGGAQPYLALLSDIDRNNTGRPATTESAASTLGHILGAASQPEVNGSRLGADFSNIVTDMHSVEEVAVFNALTTQPDVVYGTDFLVSAADALEELDPAKIIPGDTIYLTSQYSHDPLAGVLYAMGSNPAAALAYLGGGGQVDAHGDWEPDEKTLQRWKRLKSRGWNYDEQDPTSKKPTAAEGFTAALAAASSYRNPNDPSDKNAARADAAATYASGMGVDYFSSNSWSRRQFTETMQKNLSVVIDDACCDLRSADIHSDTQCHALAPCENDRCLRC
;
A
#
# COMPACT_ATOMS: atom_id res chain seq x y z
N ASN A 1 -32.55 36.50 -34.61
CA ASN A 1 -33.61 35.71 -33.96
C ASN A 1 -33.58 34.21 -34.34
N ALA A 2 -33.23 33.81 -35.61
CA ALA A 2 -33.17 32.39 -36.00
C ALA A 2 -31.99 31.64 -35.32
N MET A 3 -30.85 32.28 -35.15
CA MET A 3 -29.68 31.69 -34.47
C MET A 3 -29.93 31.51 -32.95
N THR A 4 -30.69 32.39 -32.32
CA THR A 4 -31.07 32.26 -30.88
C THR A 4 -32.08 31.12 -30.66
N ALA A 5 -33.01 30.93 -31.57
CA ALA A 5 -33.97 29.83 -31.51
C ALA A 5 -33.29 28.45 -31.65
N ALA A 6 -32.36 28.33 -32.62
CA ALA A 6 -31.57 27.12 -32.78
C ALA A 6 -30.67 26.81 -31.59
N GLY A 7 -30.07 27.84 -30.99
CA GLY A 7 -29.27 27.71 -29.78
C GLY A 7 -30.11 27.25 -28.57
N ILE A 8 -31.33 27.77 -28.41
CA ILE A 8 -32.23 27.35 -27.34
C ILE A 8 -32.69 25.89 -27.54
N THR A 9 -32.97 25.49 -28.76
CA THR A 9 -33.35 24.11 -29.10
C THR A 9 -32.19 23.14 -28.80
N SER A 10 -30.95 23.52 -29.16
CA SER A 10 -29.78 22.71 -28.89
C SER A 10 -29.49 22.58 -27.38
N MET A 11 -29.62 23.66 -26.60
CA MET A 11 -29.48 23.63 -25.16
C MET A 11 -30.58 22.82 -24.46
N ARG A 12 -31.80 22.85 -25.01
CA ARG A 12 -32.88 22.03 -24.46
C ARG A 12 -32.64 20.54 -24.73
N GLY A 13 -32.21 20.17 -25.93
CA GLY A 13 -31.83 18.78 -26.25
C GLY A 13 -30.67 18.28 -25.42
N ALA A 14 -29.69 19.14 -25.14
CA ALA A 14 -28.58 18.77 -24.25
C ALA A 14 -29.06 18.62 -22.77
N ALA A 15 -29.98 19.44 -22.30
CA ALA A 15 -30.56 19.30 -20.95
C ALA A 15 -31.41 18.03 -20.83
N GLU A 16 -32.20 17.69 -21.83
CA GLU A 16 -32.99 16.44 -21.90
C GLU A 16 -32.04 15.22 -21.85
N ALA A 17 -30.97 15.21 -22.67
CA ALA A 17 -29.98 14.12 -22.67
C ALA A 17 -29.24 13.98 -21.33
N LEU A 18 -28.93 15.09 -20.68
CA LEU A 18 -28.33 15.05 -19.32
C LEU A 18 -29.32 14.54 -18.27
N GLN A 19 -30.62 14.85 -18.42
CA GLN A 19 -31.63 14.32 -17.52
C GLN A 19 -31.82 12.82 -17.69
N ASP A 20 -31.85 12.33 -18.94
CA ASP A 20 -31.93 10.89 -19.24
C ASP A 20 -30.74 10.13 -18.65
N VAL A 21 -29.51 10.65 -18.81
CA VAL A 21 -28.29 10.07 -18.20
C VAL A 21 -28.38 10.08 -16.67
N ALA A 22 -28.89 11.16 -16.06
CA ALA A 22 -29.03 11.23 -14.62
C ALA A 22 -30.06 10.24 -14.08
N GLU A 23 -31.15 10.03 -14.82
CA GLU A 23 -32.17 9.03 -14.47
C GLU A 23 -31.61 7.60 -14.60
N GLU A 24 -30.88 7.30 -15.69
CA GLU A 24 -30.20 6.02 -15.87
C GLU A 24 -29.18 5.73 -14.77
N LEU A 25 -28.33 6.71 -14.42
CA LEU A 25 -27.38 6.60 -13.30
C LEU A 25 -28.08 6.38 -11.96
N SER A 26 -29.20 7.06 -11.74
CA SER A 26 -30.00 6.88 -10.53
C SER A 26 -30.59 5.47 -10.44
N GLN A 27 -31.11 4.95 -11.55
CA GLN A 27 -31.63 3.60 -11.64
C GLN A 27 -30.52 2.57 -11.40
N ARG A 28 -29.38 2.68 -12.11
CA ARG A 28 -28.21 1.82 -11.90
C ARG A 28 -27.75 1.84 -10.44
N ARG A 29 -27.71 3.02 -9.83
CA ARG A 29 -27.36 3.14 -8.40
C ARG A 29 -28.32 2.36 -7.51
N GLN A 30 -29.64 2.43 -7.74
CA GLN A 30 -30.61 1.66 -6.97
C GLN A 30 -30.46 0.16 -7.14
N GLU A 31 -30.16 -0.27 -8.35
CA GLU A 31 -29.95 -1.67 -8.68
C GLU A 31 -28.65 -2.21 -8.03
N VAL A 32 -27.57 -1.44 -8.05
CA VAL A 32 -26.31 -1.77 -7.35
C VAL A 32 -26.49 -1.77 -5.82
N ILE A 33 -27.31 -0.85 -5.25
CA ILE A 33 -27.68 -0.91 -3.85
C ILE A 33 -28.44 -2.20 -3.52
N GLY A 34 -29.33 -2.64 -4.40
CA GLY A 34 -30.01 -3.94 -4.30
C GLY A 34 -29.05 -5.12 -4.34
N LEU A 35 -28.05 -5.07 -5.21
CA LEU A 35 -26.98 -6.07 -5.30
C LEU A 35 -26.09 -6.07 -4.05
N ASN A 36 -25.76 -4.91 -3.52
CA ASN A 36 -24.93 -4.80 -2.31
C ASN A 36 -25.64 -5.39 -1.06
N SER A 37 -26.95 -5.22 -0.96
CA SER A 37 -27.72 -5.85 0.12
C SER A 37 -27.75 -7.37 0.03
N SER A 38 -27.41 -7.94 -1.12
CA SER A 38 -27.26 -9.39 -1.34
C SER A 38 -25.78 -9.87 -1.23
N GLY A 39 -24.85 -8.99 -0.88
CA GLY A 39 -23.42 -9.33 -0.73
C GLY A 39 -22.65 -9.47 -2.05
N ILE A 40 -23.22 -9.01 -3.17
CA ILE A 40 -22.61 -9.14 -4.52
C ILE A 40 -21.68 -7.97 -4.84
N THR A 41 -21.82 -6.84 -4.14
CA THR A 41 -21.02 -5.63 -4.37
C THR A 41 -20.46 -5.12 -3.04
N VAL A 42 -19.38 -4.35 -3.11
CA VAL A 42 -18.76 -3.72 -1.94
C VAL A 42 -18.92 -2.21 -2.05
N ALA A 43 -19.50 -1.59 -0.99
CA ALA A 43 -19.64 -0.15 -0.92
C ALA A 43 -18.46 0.49 -0.21
N SER A 44 -17.85 1.51 -0.82
CA SER A 44 -16.86 2.34 -0.16
C SER A 44 -17.50 3.32 0.82
N PRO A 45 -16.75 3.89 1.81
CA PRO A 45 -17.24 4.93 2.70
C PRO A 45 -17.74 6.18 1.98
N ALA A 46 -17.21 6.45 0.78
CA ALA A 46 -17.67 7.57 -0.07
C ALA A 46 -18.98 7.27 -0.81
N GLY A 47 -19.60 6.11 -0.56
CA GLY A 47 -20.82 5.67 -1.25
C GLY A 47 -20.58 5.24 -2.71
N VAL A 48 -19.33 5.06 -3.10
CA VAL A 48 -18.97 4.45 -4.39
C VAL A 48 -19.18 2.95 -4.27
N MET A 49 -19.87 2.36 -5.21
CA MET A 49 -20.10 0.91 -5.27
C MET A 49 -19.28 0.34 -6.41
N SER A 50 -18.53 -0.70 -6.11
CA SER A 50 -17.66 -1.37 -7.07
C SER A 50 -18.18 -2.77 -7.37
N TYR A 51 -18.03 -3.19 -8.60
CA TYR A 51 -18.32 -4.54 -9.07
C TYR A 51 -17.26 -4.95 -10.10
N TYR A 52 -17.06 -6.23 -10.22
CA TYR A 52 -16.10 -6.78 -11.16
C TYR A 52 -16.78 -7.17 -12.47
N LEU A 53 -16.18 -6.76 -13.59
CA LEU A 53 -16.51 -7.25 -14.94
C LEU A 53 -15.21 -7.62 -15.65
N PRO A 54 -15.11 -8.85 -16.19
CA PRO A 54 -14.00 -9.22 -17.06
C PRO A 54 -13.89 -8.32 -18.26
N GLU A 55 -12.67 -8.09 -18.76
CA GLU A 55 -12.44 -7.32 -19.96
C GLU A 55 -13.23 -7.88 -21.16
N GLY A 56 -13.90 -7.01 -21.91
CA GLY A 56 -14.77 -7.39 -23.04
C GLY A 56 -16.17 -7.86 -22.66
N THR A 57 -16.54 -7.79 -21.38
CA THR A 57 -17.91 -8.08 -20.93
C THR A 57 -18.74 -6.79 -20.93
N ASP A 58 -19.92 -6.82 -21.54
CA ASP A 58 -20.85 -5.68 -21.55
C ASP A 58 -21.29 -5.32 -20.13
N ASP A 59 -21.29 -4.02 -19.80
CA ASP A 59 -21.72 -3.51 -18.50
C ASP A 59 -23.25 -3.53 -18.37
N THR A 60 -23.78 -4.72 -18.10
CA THR A 60 -25.20 -4.95 -17.84
C THR A 60 -25.38 -5.55 -16.44
N ILE A 61 -26.56 -5.35 -15.87
CA ILE A 61 -26.89 -5.88 -14.53
C ILE A 61 -26.79 -7.39 -14.48
N GLU A 62 -27.21 -8.06 -15.53
CA GLU A 62 -27.13 -9.51 -15.66
C GLU A 62 -25.68 -9.98 -15.60
N ASN A 63 -24.79 -9.32 -16.33
CA ASN A 63 -23.36 -9.65 -16.34
C ASN A 63 -22.70 -9.31 -15.02
N VAL A 64 -23.00 -8.14 -14.43
CA VAL A 64 -22.51 -7.77 -13.09
C VAL A 64 -22.94 -8.82 -12.06
N ARG A 65 -24.21 -9.20 -12.08
CA ARG A 65 -24.73 -10.24 -11.16
C ARG A 65 -24.07 -11.59 -11.39
N ALA A 66 -23.98 -12.04 -12.63
CA ALA A 66 -23.39 -13.33 -12.95
C ALA A 66 -21.91 -13.42 -12.55
N CYS A 67 -21.12 -12.38 -12.90
CA CYS A 67 -19.70 -12.35 -12.59
C CYS A 67 -19.44 -12.22 -11.07
N ASN A 68 -20.14 -11.32 -10.39
CA ASN A 68 -19.82 -11.06 -8.97
C ASN A 68 -20.41 -12.11 -8.04
N THR A 69 -21.57 -12.70 -8.32
CA THR A 69 -22.10 -13.81 -7.54
C THR A 69 -21.15 -15.01 -7.62
N GLY A 70 -20.65 -15.32 -8.80
CA GLY A 70 -19.67 -16.40 -8.98
C GLY A 70 -18.37 -16.12 -8.24
N VAL A 71 -17.81 -14.91 -8.38
CA VAL A 71 -16.56 -14.49 -7.72
C VAL A 71 -16.66 -14.57 -6.19
N VAL A 72 -17.75 -14.04 -5.61
CA VAL A 72 -17.96 -14.08 -4.16
C VAL A 72 -18.12 -15.50 -3.64
N SER A 73 -18.92 -16.35 -4.34
CA SER A 73 -19.10 -17.73 -3.90
C SER A 73 -17.83 -18.56 -4.04
N THR A 74 -17.00 -18.31 -5.05
CA THR A 74 -15.69 -18.91 -5.21
C THR A 74 -14.77 -18.51 -4.06
N ALA A 75 -14.68 -17.21 -3.75
CA ALA A 75 -13.88 -16.71 -2.65
C ALA A 75 -14.29 -17.33 -1.29
N GLN A 76 -15.61 -17.44 -1.05
CA GLN A 76 -16.14 -18.06 0.17
C GLN A 76 -15.74 -19.54 0.28
N HIS A 77 -15.85 -20.27 -0.82
CA HIS A 77 -15.52 -21.69 -0.84
C HIS A 77 -14.02 -21.89 -0.62
N GLU A 78 -13.17 -21.18 -1.34
CA GLU A 78 -11.72 -21.32 -1.29
C GLU A 78 -11.13 -20.83 0.04
N ALA A 79 -11.69 -19.75 0.63
CA ALA A 79 -11.29 -19.29 1.96
C ALA A 79 -11.55 -20.35 3.04
N GLU A 80 -12.73 -20.95 3.04
CA GLU A 80 -13.07 -22.01 4.00
C GLU A 80 -12.27 -23.27 3.76
N GLU A 81 -12.03 -23.65 2.49
CA GLU A 81 -11.23 -24.81 2.14
C GLU A 81 -9.77 -24.63 2.56
N LEU A 82 -9.17 -23.45 2.32
CA LEU A 82 -7.82 -23.13 2.76
C LEU A 82 -7.71 -23.11 4.29
N ARG A 83 -8.70 -22.55 4.98
CA ARG A 83 -8.76 -22.55 6.44
C ARG A 83 -8.81 -23.97 7.02
N GLN A 84 -9.55 -24.87 6.42
CA GLN A 84 -9.55 -26.27 6.83
C GLN A 84 -8.20 -26.95 6.57
N ALA A 85 -7.65 -26.76 5.36
CA ALA A 85 -6.38 -27.36 4.98
C ALA A 85 -5.21 -26.83 5.82
N SER A 86 -5.24 -25.56 6.23
CA SER A 86 -4.21 -24.98 7.09
C SER A 86 -4.11 -25.67 8.45
N ILE A 87 -5.24 -26.08 9.02
CA ILE A 87 -5.31 -26.74 10.34
C ILE A 87 -5.12 -28.26 10.25
N GLN A 88 -5.71 -28.88 9.24
CA GLN A 88 -5.82 -30.36 9.15
C GLN A 88 -4.81 -30.98 8.17
N GLY A 89 -4.05 -30.16 7.42
CA GLY A 89 -3.14 -30.58 6.37
C GLY A 89 -3.82 -30.80 5.01
N THR A 90 -5.11 -31.08 4.99
CA THR A 90 -5.95 -31.19 3.78
C THR A 90 -7.35 -30.67 4.05
N SER A 91 -8.03 -30.21 2.99
CA SER A 91 -9.45 -29.88 3.05
C SER A 91 -10.34 -31.10 3.16
N ALA A 92 -11.64 -30.90 3.40
CA ALA A 92 -12.64 -31.98 3.41
C ALA A 92 -12.69 -32.77 2.08
N ASN A 93 -12.29 -32.14 0.98
CA ASN A 93 -12.19 -32.74 -0.34
C ASN A 93 -10.83 -33.43 -0.60
N GLY A 94 -9.95 -33.49 0.41
CA GLY A 94 -8.62 -34.08 0.32
C GLY A 94 -7.57 -33.24 -0.41
N ARG A 95 -7.84 -31.94 -0.66
CA ARG A 95 -6.91 -31.04 -1.33
C ARG A 95 -5.89 -30.47 -0.33
N THR A 96 -4.64 -30.40 -0.76
CA THR A 96 -3.57 -29.80 0.02
C THR A 96 -3.59 -28.27 -0.08
N VAL A 97 -2.89 -27.60 0.86
CA VAL A 97 -2.70 -26.14 0.83
C VAL A 97 -2.17 -25.67 -0.53
N ASP A 98 -1.13 -26.32 -1.09
CA ASP A 98 -0.55 -25.93 -2.39
C ASP A 98 -1.56 -26.00 -3.55
N GLN A 99 -2.42 -27.02 -3.56
CA GLN A 99 -3.46 -27.17 -4.58
C GLN A 99 -4.52 -26.07 -4.49
N ILE A 100 -4.91 -25.70 -3.27
CA ILE A 100 -5.90 -24.64 -3.05
C ILE A 100 -5.31 -23.28 -3.41
N LEU A 101 -4.06 -22.99 -2.98
CA LEU A 101 -3.37 -21.76 -3.33
C LEU A 101 -3.24 -21.56 -4.85
N THR A 102 -3.04 -22.65 -5.61
CA THR A 102 -2.98 -22.59 -7.07
C THR A 102 -4.28 -22.08 -7.70
N ASP A 103 -5.44 -22.47 -7.16
CA ASP A 103 -6.73 -21.99 -7.65
C ASP A 103 -6.98 -20.54 -7.21
N ILE A 104 -6.66 -20.20 -5.95
CA ILE A 104 -6.76 -18.84 -5.42
C ILE A 104 -5.91 -17.85 -6.24
N ASP A 105 -4.73 -18.25 -6.69
CA ASP A 105 -3.81 -17.42 -7.48
C ASP A 105 -4.45 -16.89 -8.77
N VAL A 106 -5.44 -17.58 -9.33
CA VAL A 106 -6.17 -17.11 -10.52
C VAL A 106 -7.00 -15.86 -10.21
N HIS A 107 -7.39 -15.66 -8.95
CA HIS A 107 -8.31 -14.63 -8.51
C HIS A 107 -7.69 -13.61 -7.54
N ARG A 108 -6.45 -13.82 -7.11
CA ARG A 108 -5.81 -13.10 -5.99
C ARG A 108 -5.76 -11.58 -6.14
N ASP A 109 -5.71 -11.07 -7.39
CA ASP A 109 -5.65 -9.65 -7.69
C ASP A 109 -7.03 -9.02 -7.95
N ASN A 110 -8.12 -9.78 -7.81
CA ASN A 110 -9.48 -9.28 -7.96
C ASN A 110 -9.99 -8.68 -6.64
N PRO A 111 -10.27 -7.35 -6.56
CA PRO A 111 -10.66 -6.72 -5.30
C PRO A 111 -11.94 -7.28 -4.67
N ILE A 112 -12.93 -7.66 -5.48
CA ILE A 112 -14.19 -8.24 -4.98
C ILE A 112 -13.96 -9.63 -4.39
N TYR A 113 -13.17 -10.46 -5.07
CA TYR A 113 -12.75 -11.77 -4.56
C TYR A 113 -11.99 -11.60 -3.24
N ALA A 114 -11.01 -10.72 -3.21
CA ALA A 114 -10.14 -10.49 -2.06
C ALA A 114 -10.92 -10.01 -0.83
N ALA A 115 -11.82 -9.05 -1.01
CA ALA A 115 -12.69 -8.59 0.07
C ALA A 115 -13.62 -9.69 0.60
N ALA A 116 -14.22 -10.49 -0.30
CA ALA A 116 -15.07 -11.60 0.07
C ALA A 116 -14.28 -12.70 0.81
N PHE A 117 -13.07 -12.99 0.35
CA PHE A 117 -12.16 -13.97 0.97
C PHE A 117 -11.84 -13.60 2.43
N ILE A 118 -11.38 -12.35 2.67
CA ILE A 118 -11.05 -11.87 4.02
C ILE A 118 -12.30 -11.84 4.92
N ASN A 119 -13.43 -11.38 4.39
CA ASN A 119 -14.69 -11.36 5.15
C ASN A 119 -15.17 -12.76 5.54
N THR A 120 -14.99 -13.75 4.66
CA THR A 120 -15.37 -15.16 4.94
C THR A 120 -14.54 -15.76 6.06
N LEU A 121 -13.27 -15.42 6.14
CA LEU A 121 -12.41 -15.84 7.25
C LEU A 121 -12.81 -15.19 8.58
N GLY A 122 -13.57 -14.11 8.57
CA GLY A 122 -13.99 -13.36 9.75
C GLY A 122 -13.19 -12.08 9.99
N GLY A 123 -12.49 -11.59 8.97
CA GLY A 123 -11.75 -10.32 9.00
C GLY A 123 -10.25 -10.47 9.22
N ALA A 124 -9.62 -9.38 9.64
CA ALA A 124 -8.17 -9.22 9.65
C ALA A 124 -7.45 -10.18 10.62
N GLN A 125 -7.94 -10.40 11.82
CA GLN A 125 -7.28 -11.29 12.80
C GLN A 125 -7.24 -12.76 12.33
N PRO A 126 -8.36 -13.39 11.90
CA PRO A 126 -8.30 -14.75 11.35
C PRO A 126 -7.49 -14.82 10.05
N TYR A 127 -7.40 -13.75 9.29
CA TYR A 127 -6.57 -13.68 8.09
C TYR A 127 -5.07 -13.79 8.41
N LEU A 128 -4.58 -13.07 9.42
CA LEU A 128 -3.21 -13.20 9.91
C LEU A 128 -2.97 -14.61 10.48
N ALA A 129 -3.91 -15.12 11.27
CA ALA A 129 -3.81 -16.45 11.86
C ALA A 129 -3.71 -17.56 10.79
N LEU A 130 -4.38 -17.39 9.65
CA LEU A 130 -4.33 -18.36 8.55
C LEU A 130 -2.90 -18.61 8.03
N LEU A 131 -2.11 -17.54 7.81
CA LEU A 131 -0.72 -17.69 7.36
C LEU A 131 0.16 -18.32 8.44
N SER A 132 -0.04 -17.95 9.70
CA SER A 132 0.63 -18.56 10.84
C SER A 132 0.35 -20.06 10.96
N ASP A 133 -0.92 -20.47 10.80
CA ASP A 133 -1.33 -21.88 10.82
C ASP A 133 -0.74 -22.67 9.65
N ILE A 134 -0.69 -22.08 8.45
CA ILE A 134 -0.04 -22.68 7.29
C ILE A 134 1.45 -22.93 7.59
N ASP A 135 2.16 -21.95 8.15
CA ASP A 135 3.58 -22.10 8.46
C ASP A 135 3.82 -23.20 9.52
N ARG A 136 3.07 -23.19 10.61
CA ARG A 136 3.19 -24.19 11.69
C ARG A 136 2.92 -25.61 11.21
N ASN A 137 1.90 -25.79 10.38
CA ASN A 137 1.49 -27.11 9.93
C ASN A 137 2.26 -27.62 8.69
N ASN A 138 3.04 -26.76 8.05
CA ASN A 138 3.92 -27.12 6.94
C ASN A 138 5.42 -27.07 7.31
N THR A 139 5.76 -27.35 8.56
CA THR A 139 7.13 -27.43 9.04
C THR A 139 7.99 -28.29 8.11
N GLY A 140 9.09 -27.71 7.60
CA GLY A 140 9.95 -28.36 6.61
C GLY A 140 9.52 -28.19 5.14
N ARG A 141 8.47 -27.41 4.87
CA ARG A 141 8.02 -27.03 3.51
C ARG A 141 8.03 -25.51 3.33
N PRO A 142 9.18 -24.85 3.38
CA PRO A 142 9.23 -23.40 3.28
C PRO A 142 8.63 -22.85 1.97
N ALA A 143 8.67 -23.62 0.90
CA ALA A 143 8.07 -23.24 -0.38
C ALA A 143 6.54 -23.07 -0.29
N THR A 144 5.84 -23.92 0.47
CA THR A 144 4.39 -23.79 0.70
C THR A 144 4.08 -22.52 1.50
N THR A 145 4.86 -22.22 2.54
CA THR A 145 4.72 -20.98 3.33
C THR A 145 4.99 -19.73 2.50
N GLU A 146 6.04 -19.74 1.68
CA GLU A 146 6.35 -18.62 0.77
C GLU A 146 5.24 -18.40 -0.28
N SER A 147 4.72 -19.48 -0.86
CA SER A 147 3.58 -19.41 -1.78
C SER A 147 2.35 -18.83 -1.09
N ALA A 148 2.04 -19.29 0.12
CA ALA A 148 0.93 -18.75 0.90
C ALA A 148 1.13 -17.26 1.23
N ALA A 149 2.31 -16.84 1.67
CA ALA A 149 2.63 -15.45 1.94
C ALA A 149 2.46 -14.58 0.69
N SER A 150 2.88 -15.08 -0.49
CA SER A 150 2.70 -14.38 -1.76
C SER A 150 1.23 -14.25 -2.13
N THR A 151 0.50 -15.36 -2.21
CA THR A 151 -0.92 -15.38 -2.59
C THR A 151 -1.78 -14.52 -1.65
N LEU A 152 -1.58 -14.68 -0.33
CA LEU A 152 -2.31 -13.88 0.66
C LEU A 152 -1.86 -12.41 0.66
N GLY A 153 -0.60 -12.10 0.40
CA GLY A 153 -0.13 -10.72 0.22
C GLY A 153 -0.84 -10.02 -0.95
N HIS A 154 -1.01 -10.69 -2.09
CA HIS A 154 -1.78 -10.19 -3.23
C HIS A 154 -3.26 -9.97 -2.88
N ILE A 155 -3.90 -10.92 -2.21
CA ILE A 155 -5.28 -10.77 -1.72
C ILE A 155 -5.38 -9.54 -0.81
N LEU A 156 -4.45 -9.36 0.12
CA LEU A 156 -4.45 -8.18 1.00
C LEU A 156 -4.27 -6.88 0.21
N GLY A 157 -3.36 -6.87 -0.77
CA GLY A 157 -3.17 -5.74 -1.68
C GLY A 157 -4.45 -5.37 -2.43
N ALA A 158 -5.11 -6.37 -3.04
CA ALA A 158 -6.37 -6.17 -3.77
C ALA A 158 -7.52 -5.73 -2.84
N ALA A 159 -7.65 -6.31 -1.65
CA ALA A 159 -8.68 -5.94 -0.67
C ALA A 159 -8.44 -4.57 -0.01
N SER A 160 -7.20 -4.06 -0.05
CA SER A 160 -6.84 -2.75 0.51
C SER A 160 -7.17 -1.57 -0.39
N GLN A 161 -7.65 -1.82 -1.61
CA GLN A 161 -7.95 -0.76 -2.57
C GLN A 161 -9.20 0.03 -2.16
N PRO A 162 -9.28 1.34 -2.51
CA PRO A 162 -10.39 2.20 -2.11
C PRO A 162 -11.75 1.73 -2.68
N GLU A 163 -11.75 1.06 -3.82
CA GLU A 163 -12.94 0.55 -4.50
C GLU A 163 -13.71 -0.48 -3.67
N VAL A 164 -13.02 -1.20 -2.79
CA VAL A 164 -13.60 -2.25 -1.93
C VAL A 164 -13.54 -1.92 -0.44
N ASN A 165 -13.53 -0.61 -0.12
CA ASN A 165 -13.50 -0.13 1.27
C ASN A 165 -12.18 -0.45 2.02
N GLY A 166 -11.06 -0.33 1.31
CA GLY A 166 -9.72 -0.57 1.87
C GLY A 166 -9.39 0.27 3.10
N SER A 167 -9.97 1.47 3.26
CA SER A 167 -9.83 2.29 4.46
C SER A 167 -10.40 1.61 5.72
N ARG A 168 -11.52 0.89 5.61
CA ARG A 168 -12.07 0.10 6.72
C ARG A 168 -11.15 -1.07 7.05
N LEU A 169 -10.67 -1.76 6.03
CA LEU A 169 -9.71 -2.84 6.22
C LEU A 169 -8.44 -2.33 6.94
N GLY A 170 -7.94 -1.15 6.54
CA GLY A 170 -6.82 -0.49 7.21
C GLY A 170 -7.10 -0.21 8.69
N ALA A 171 -8.29 0.27 9.02
CA ALA A 171 -8.70 0.48 10.42
C ALA A 171 -8.79 -0.85 11.20
N ASP A 172 -9.33 -1.90 10.59
CA ASP A 172 -9.43 -3.22 11.23
C ASP A 172 -8.03 -3.80 11.49
N PHE A 173 -7.11 -3.70 10.54
CA PHE A 173 -5.71 -4.09 10.73
C PHE A 173 -4.99 -3.21 11.75
N SER A 174 -5.22 -1.90 11.78
CA SER A 174 -4.63 -1.00 12.76
C SER A 174 -5.00 -1.38 14.19
N ASN A 175 -6.26 -1.78 14.42
CA ASN A 175 -6.70 -2.24 15.74
C ASN A 175 -5.97 -3.51 16.17
N ILE A 176 -5.75 -4.46 15.25
CA ILE A 176 -5.02 -5.70 15.54
C ILE A 176 -3.54 -5.41 15.77
N VAL A 177 -2.98 -4.56 14.94
CA VAL A 177 -1.57 -4.20 14.99
C VAL A 177 -1.19 -3.54 16.31
N THR A 178 -2.07 -2.71 16.90
CA THR A 178 -1.86 -2.14 18.24
C THR A 178 -1.80 -3.19 19.35
N ASP A 179 -2.39 -4.35 19.10
CA ASP A 179 -2.41 -5.47 20.04
C ASP A 179 -1.32 -6.54 19.76
N MET A 180 -0.49 -6.33 18.70
CA MET A 180 0.63 -7.23 18.39
C MET A 180 1.67 -7.22 19.53
N HIS A 181 1.93 -8.39 20.07
CA HIS A 181 2.85 -8.54 21.20
C HIS A 181 3.97 -9.54 20.94
N SER A 182 3.92 -10.31 19.86
CA SER A 182 4.88 -11.36 19.57
C SER A 182 5.63 -11.14 18.25
N VAL A 183 6.86 -11.63 18.21
CA VAL A 183 7.69 -11.67 16.98
C VAL A 183 6.97 -12.40 15.86
N GLU A 184 6.19 -13.44 16.18
CA GLU A 184 5.44 -14.19 15.19
C GLU A 184 4.39 -13.34 14.48
N GLU A 185 3.56 -12.60 15.22
CA GLU A 185 2.53 -11.73 14.65
C GLU A 185 3.14 -10.68 13.74
N VAL A 186 4.27 -10.09 14.17
CA VAL A 186 5.03 -9.11 13.39
C VAL A 186 5.58 -9.73 12.09
N ALA A 187 6.21 -10.91 12.19
CA ALA A 187 6.78 -11.60 11.04
C ALA A 187 5.71 -12.01 10.02
N VAL A 188 4.55 -12.45 10.48
CA VAL A 188 3.39 -12.78 9.63
C VAL A 188 2.89 -11.52 8.91
N PHE A 189 2.72 -10.41 9.61
CA PHE A 189 2.28 -9.17 8.97
C PHE A 189 3.33 -8.65 7.97
N ASN A 190 4.60 -8.69 8.32
CA ASN A 190 5.69 -8.33 7.42
C ASN A 190 5.75 -9.26 6.20
N ALA A 191 5.50 -10.57 6.38
CA ALA A 191 5.44 -11.51 5.26
C ALA A 191 4.34 -11.15 4.25
N LEU A 192 3.18 -10.71 4.73
CA LEU A 192 2.09 -10.28 3.86
C LEU A 192 2.37 -8.95 3.15
N THR A 193 3.11 -8.04 3.77
CA THR A 193 3.31 -6.67 3.26
C THR A 193 4.62 -6.45 2.50
N THR A 194 5.53 -7.42 2.48
CA THR A 194 6.79 -7.35 1.72
C THR A 194 6.76 -8.13 0.41
N GLN A 195 5.57 -8.45 -0.10
CA GLN A 195 5.46 -9.17 -1.37
C GLN A 195 5.85 -8.27 -2.54
N PRO A 196 6.71 -8.73 -3.44
CA PRO A 196 7.06 -8.00 -4.64
C PRO A 196 5.82 -7.87 -5.54
N ASP A 197 5.78 -6.81 -6.33
CA ASP A 197 4.75 -6.56 -7.34
C ASP A 197 3.32 -6.36 -6.79
N VAL A 198 3.16 -6.20 -5.47
CA VAL A 198 1.89 -5.89 -4.82
C VAL A 198 1.81 -4.39 -4.51
N VAL A 199 0.72 -3.76 -4.93
CA VAL A 199 0.41 -2.37 -4.58
C VAL A 199 -0.75 -2.36 -3.58
N TYR A 200 -0.48 -1.93 -2.37
CA TYR A 200 -1.48 -1.76 -1.31
C TYR A 200 -2.13 -0.40 -1.39
N GLY A 201 -3.38 -0.29 -0.94
CA GLY A 201 -4.12 0.98 -0.90
C GLY A 201 -3.46 2.00 0.04
N THR A 202 -3.50 3.27 -0.35
CA THR A 202 -2.88 4.37 0.41
C THR A 202 -3.41 4.46 1.84
N ASP A 203 -4.73 4.45 2.02
CA ASP A 203 -5.35 4.56 3.34
C ASP A 203 -5.01 3.37 4.24
N PHE A 204 -4.92 2.17 3.67
CA PHE A 204 -4.50 0.97 4.38
C PHE A 204 -3.07 1.12 4.91
N LEU A 205 -2.12 1.49 4.04
CA LEU A 205 -0.72 1.61 4.42
C LEU A 205 -0.49 2.70 5.47
N VAL A 206 -1.12 3.87 5.30
CA VAL A 206 -0.98 4.99 6.24
C VAL A 206 -1.57 4.61 7.60
N SER A 207 -2.77 4.02 7.63
CA SER A 207 -3.41 3.61 8.89
C SER A 207 -2.61 2.54 9.62
N ALA A 208 -2.09 1.55 8.89
CA ALA A 208 -1.26 0.50 9.47
C ALA A 208 0.05 1.08 10.02
N ALA A 209 0.73 1.94 9.26
CA ALA A 209 1.98 2.56 9.71
C ALA A 209 1.78 3.48 10.92
N ASP A 210 0.70 4.25 10.95
CA ASP A 210 0.32 5.10 12.10
C ASP A 210 0.16 4.28 13.40
N ALA A 211 -0.44 3.10 13.31
CA ALA A 211 -0.59 2.21 14.46
C ALA A 211 0.75 1.55 14.85
N LEU A 212 1.51 1.06 13.87
CA LEU A 212 2.77 0.35 14.09
C LEU A 212 3.90 1.24 14.60
N GLU A 213 3.89 2.54 14.27
CA GLU A 213 4.91 3.47 14.78
C GLU A 213 4.87 3.67 16.30
N GLU A 214 3.74 3.37 16.93
CA GLU A 214 3.57 3.44 18.38
C GLU A 214 4.17 2.23 19.11
N LEU A 215 4.39 1.11 18.38
CA LEU A 215 4.98 -0.08 18.96
C LEU A 215 6.50 0.09 19.16
N ASP A 216 6.96 -0.24 20.35
CA ASP A 216 8.38 -0.29 20.66
C ASP A 216 8.91 -1.70 20.33
N PRO A 217 9.80 -1.86 19.32
CA PRO A 217 10.32 -3.16 18.95
C PRO A 217 10.97 -3.92 20.12
N ALA A 218 11.58 -3.19 21.06
CA ALA A 218 12.21 -3.80 22.22
C ALA A 218 11.23 -4.42 23.24
N LYS A 219 9.93 -4.15 23.09
CA LYS A 219 8.86 -4.71 23.95
C LYS A 219 8.14 -5.88 23.32
N ILE A 220 8.44 -6.19 22.07
CA ILE A 220 7.86 -7.35 21.40
C ILE A 220 8.49 -8.60 21.98
N ILE A 221 7.65 -9.48 22.53
CA ILE A 221 8.12 -10.69 23.18
C ILE A 221 8.48 -11.77 22.15
N PRO A 222 9.46 -12.63 22.44
CA PRO A 222 9.71 -13.82 21.62
C PRO A 222 8.43 -14.65 21.49
N GLY A 223 8.08 -15.00 20.23
CA GLY A 223 7.00 -15.92 19.91
C GLY A 223 7.54 -17.31 19.59
N ASP A 224 6.67 -18.14 19.00
CA ASP A 224 7.08 -19.44 18.49
C ASP A 224 8.08 -19.26 17.33
N THR A 225 9.08 -20.16 17.29
CA THR A 225 10.03 -20.19 16.19
C THR A 225 9.40 -20.94 15.02
N ILE A 226 8.86 -20.18 14.08
CA ILE A 226 8.32 -20.66 12.79
C ILE A 226 9.22 -20.20 11.66
N TYR A 227 9.02 -20.70 10.44
CA TYR A 227 9.84 -20.31 9.29
C TYR A 227 9.78 -18.79 9.05
N LEU A 228 8.59 -18.19 9.11
CA LEU A 228 8.40 -16.76 8.92
C LEU A 228 9.21 -15.90 9.89
N THR A 229 9.30 -16.29 11.17
CA THR A 229 10.10 -15.54 12.16
C THR A 229 11.60 -15.57 11.89
N SER A 230 12.09 -16.57 11.15
CA SER A 230 13.49 -16.62 10.73
C SER A 230 13.76 -15.82 9.46
N GLN A 231 12.76 -15.59 8.62
CA GLN A 231 12.94 -14.99 7.32
C GLN A 231 12.59 -13.50 7.26
N TYR A 232 11.58 -13.08 8.02
CA TYR A 232 11.06 -11.72 7.95
C TYR A 232 11.48 -10.88 9.15
N SER A 233 11.60 -9.58 8.93
CA SER A 233 11.98 -8.61 9.95
C SER A 233 11.09 -8.68 11.19
N HIS A 234 11.69 -8.50 12.36
CA HIS A 234 10.96 -8.38 13.63
C HIS A 234 10.57 -6.93 13.96
N ASP A 235 10.93 -5.97 13.12
CA ASP A 235 10.46 -4.60 13.25
C ASP A 235 9.05 -4.47 12.67
N PRO A 236 8.05 -4.02 13.45
CA PRO A 236 6.68 -3.89 12.98
C PRO A 236 6.49 -2.98 11.77
N LEU A 237 7.36 -1.98 11.58
CA LEU A 237 7.28 -1.05 10.45
C LEU A 237 7.91 -1.57 9.16
N ALA A 238 8.71 -2.64 9.21
CA ALA A 238 9.51 -3.08 8.06
C ALA A 238 8.66 -3.32 6.82
N GLY A 239 7.62 -4.15 6.93
CA GLY A 239 6.79 -4.53 5.80
C GLY A 239 5.96 -3.38 5.24
N VAL A 240 5.32 -2.60 6.10
CA VAL A 240 4.46 -1.51 5.64
C VAL A 240 5.27 -0.39 4.97
N LEU A 241 6.46 -0.09 5.47
CA LEU A 241 7.35 0.88 4.85
C LEU A 241 7.93 0.36 3.52
N TYR A 242 8.23 -0.94 3.46
CA TYR A 242 8.64 -1.56 2.20
C TYR A 242 7.51 -1.47 1.15
N ALA A 243 6.28 -1.79 1.54
CA ALA A 243 5.09 -1.67 0.68
C ALA A 243 4.86 -0.23 0.19
N MET A 244 5.14 0.78 1.03
CA MET A 244 5.09 2.19 0.65
C MET A 244 6.09 2.53 -0.47
N GLY A 245 7.19 1.77 -0.61
CA GLY A 245 8.12 1.90 -1.73
C GLY A 245 7.45 1.72 -3.11
N SER A 246 6.36 0.96 -3.18
CA SER A 246 5.55 0.75 -4.39
C SER A 246 4.29 1.64 -4.44
N ASN A 247 4.05 2.47 -3.43
CA ASN A 247 2.94 3.44 -3.38
C ASN A 247 3.45 4.83 -2.93
N PRO A 248 3.96 5.66 -3.86
CA PRO A 248 4.50 6.97 -3.53
C PRO A 248 3.51 7.91 -2.84
N ALA A 249 2.22 7.81 -3.14
CA ALA A 249 1.18 8.60 -2.48
C ALA A 249 1.06 8.23 -0.99
N ALA A 250 1.10 6.95 -0.65
CA ALA A 250 1.10 6.50 0.74
C ALA A 250 2.38 6.91 1.46
N ALA A 251 3.54 6.76 0.81
CA ALA A 251 4.83 7.16 1.35
C ALA A 251 4.87 8.65 1.68
N LEU A 252 4.42 9.50 0.76
CA LEU A 252 4.35 10.95 0.99
C LEU A 252 3.31 11.31 2.05
N ALA A 253 2.14 10.70 2.04
CA ALA A 253 1.11 10.93 3.05
C ALA A 253 1.60 10.56 4.47
N TYR A 254 2.43 9.54 4.58
CA TYR A 254 3.03 9.13 5.85
C TYR A 254 4.23 10.01 6.23
N LEU A 255 5.25 10.16 5.38
CA LEU A 255 6.50 10.85 5.72
C LEU A 255 6.44 12.36 5.60
N GLY A 256 5.71 12.90 4.63
CA GLY A 256 5.40 14.32 4.52
C GLY A 256 4.30 14.76 5.48
N GLY A 257 3.35 13.85 5.72
CA GLY A 257 2.29 13.99 6.70
C GLY A 257 1.33 15.15 6.45
N GLY A 258 0.70 15.62 7.53
CA GLY A 258 -0.09 16.84 7.55
C GLY A 258 0.78 18.10 7.66
N GLY A 259 0.30 19.20 7.10
CA GLY A 259 1.01 20.46 7.13
C GLY A 259 0.45 21.43 6.09
N GLN A 260 1.16 22.55 5.92
CA GLN A 260 0.83 23.59 4.94
C GLN A 260 2.10 24.13 4.30
N VAL A 261 1.95 24.75 3.14
CA VAL A 261 3.04 25.50 2.52
C VAL A 261 3.04 26.91 3.09
N ASP A 262 4.17 27.38 3.57
CA ASP A 262 4.32 28.72 4.11
C ASP A 262 4.41 29.81 3.00
N ALA A 263 4.61 31.07 3.40
CA ALA A 263 4.71 32.17 2.47
C ALA A 263 6.00 32.13 1.59
N HIS A 264 6.99 31.33 1.95
CA HIS A 264 8.25 31.16 1.24
C HIS A 264 8.23 29.94 0.30
N GLY A 265 7.17 29.12 0.36
CA GLY A 265 7.06 27.90 -0.41
C GLY A 265 7.55 26.66 0.34
N ASP A 266 7.99 26.81 1.59
CA ASP A 266 8.50 25.73 2.40
C ASP A 266 7.36 24.97 3.10
N TRP A 267 7.59 23.67 3.36
CA TRP A 267 6.65 22.83 4.08
C TRP A 267 6.71 23.08 5.58
N GLU A 268 5.61 23.51 6.15
CA GLU A 268 5.43 23.62 7.60
C GLU A 268 4.62 22.39 8.09
N PRO A 269 5.30 21.36 8.65
CA PRO A 269 4.67 20.13 9.10
C PRO A 269 3.79 20.37 10.33
N ASP A 270 2.71 19.62 10.45
CA ASP A 270 1.89 19.60 11.66
C ASP A 270 2.58 18.86 12.83
N GLU A 271 2.01 19.01 14.02
CA GLU A 271 2.55 18.39 15.24
C GLU A 271 2.63 16.85 15.13
N LYS A 272 1.66 16.21 14.48
CA LYS A 272 1.67 14.75 14.27
C LYS A 272 2.88 14.33 13.44
N THR A 273 3.15 15.05 12.36
CA THR A 273 4.31 14.80 11.48
C THR A 273 5.64 15.01 12.21
N LEU A 274 5.74 16.07 13.01
CA LEU A 274 6.93 16.32 13.83
C LEU A 274 7.18 15.20 14.85
N GLN A 275 6.13 14.73 15.53
CA GLN A 275 6.24 13.62 16.50
C GLN A 275 6.60 12.30 15.80
N ARG A 276 6.05 12.04 14.61
CA ARG A 276 6.43 10.89 13.79
C ARG A 276 7.91 10.88 13.48
N TRP A 277 8.44 11.96 12.94
CA TRP A 277 9.87 12.06 12.63
C TRP A 277 10.75 11.92 13.87
N LYS A 278 10.30 12.42 15.01
CA LYS A 278 11.00 12.20 16.28
C LYS A 278 11.08 10.72 16.64
N ARG A 279 9.98 9.96 16.48
CA ARG A 279 9.97 8.51 16.70
C ARG A 279 10.85 7.79 15.69
N LEU A 280 10.70 8.07 14.39
CA LEU A 280 11.50 7.45 13.33
C LEU A 280 13.00 7.69 13.53
N LYS A 281 13.41 8.90 13.93
CA LYS A 281 14.80 9.22 14.22
C LYS A 281 15.35 8.56 15.48
N SER A 282 14.51 8.28 16.47
CA SER A 282 14.90 7.59 17.70
C SER A 282 14.86 6.07 17.60
N ARG A 283 14.26 5.53 16.51
CA ARG A 283 14.13 4.09 16.32
C ARG A 283 15.45 3.45 15.93
N GLY A 284 15.76 2.32 16.54
CA GLY A 284 16.96 1.54 16.21
C GLY A 284 16.75 0.67 14.97
N TRP A 285 16.84 1.25 13.78
CA TRP A 285 16.65 0.55 12.50
C TRP A 285 17.61 -0.62 12.22
N ASN A 286 18.63 -0.78 13.07
CA ASN A 286 19.57 -1.90 13.02
C ASN A 286 19.12 -3.09 13.87
N TYR A 287 17.98 -2.97 14.55
CA TYR A 287 17.45 -4.03 15.40
C TYR A 287 16.62 -4.97 14.55
N ASP A 288 17.32 -5.82 13.83
CA ASP A 288 16.68 -6.85 13.01
C ASP A 288 17.31 -8.20 13.38
N GLU A 289 16.54 -9.05 14.06
CA GLU A 289 16.97 -10.37 14.51
C GLU A 289 16.68 -11.48 13.50
N GLN A 290 16.21 -11.11 12.29
CA GLN A 290 16.01 -12.08 11.23
C GLN A 290 17.34 -12.78 10.87
N ASP A 291 17.25 -13.96 10.29
CA ASP A 291 18.42 -14.69 9.81
C ASP A 291 19.25 -13.79 8.86
N PRO A 292 20.53 -13.54 9.16
CA PRO A 292 21.38 -12.69 8.32
C PRO A 292 21.59 -13.24 6.90
N THR A 293 21.18 -14.48 6.64
CA THR A 293 21.16 -15.06 5.29
C THR A 293 19.84 -14.86 4.55
N SER A 294 18.82 -14.35 5.23
CA SER A 294 17.54 -14.00 4.61
C SER A 294 17.72 -12.96 3.51
N LYS A 295 16.95 -13.10 2.45
CA LYS A 295 16.87 -12.14 1.34
C LYS A 295 15.64 -11.24 1.44
N LYS A 296 14.89 -11.34 2.52
CA LYS A 296 13.71 -10.51 2.75
C LYS A 296 14.15 -9.12 3.24
N PRO A 297 13.37 -8.07 2.93
CA PRO A 297 13.73 -6.70 3.30
C PRO A 297 13.88 -6.52 4.81
N THR A 298 14.92 -5.80 5.20
CA THR A 298 15.09 -5.32 6.57
C THR A 298 14.25 -4.07 6.84
N ALA A 299 14.08 -3.71 8.11
CA ALA A 299 13.38 -2.48 8.49
C ALA A 299 14.04 -1.22 7.88
N ALA A 300 15.37 -1.17 7.85
CA ALA A 300 16.13 -0.08 7.24
C ALA A 300 15.92 -0.02 5.72
N GLU A 301 15.84 -1.16 5.04
CA GLU A 301 15.52 -1.22 3.61
C GLU A 301 14.09 -0.74 3.34
N GLY A 302 13.13 -1.14 4.15
CA GLY A 302 11.74 -0.63 4.08
C GLY A 302 11.68 0.89 4.27
N PHE A 303 12.39 1.42 5.28
CA PHE A 303 12.43 2.85 5.52
C PHE A 303 13.03 3.64 4.36
N THR A 304 14.14 3.18 3.79
CA THR A 304 14.73 3.85 2.62
C THR A 304 13.87 3.71 1.37
N ALA A 305 13.13 2.61 1.19
CA ALA A 305 12.18 2.46 0.10
C ALA A 305 11.04 3.48 0.20
N ALA A 306 10.44 3.64 1.38
CA ALA A 306 9.42 4.65 1.62
C ALA A 306 9.95 6.07 1.40
N LEU A 307 11.18 6.38 1.84
CA LEU A 307 11.81 7.68 1.60
C LEU A 307 11.99 7.96 0.10
N ALA A 308 12.52 7.00 -0.66
CA ALA A 308 12.69 7.15 -2.10
C ALA A 308 11.35 7.37 -2.82
N ALA A 309 10.31 6.62 -2.44
CA ALA A 309 8.98 6.78 -3.01
C ALA A 309 8.37 8.15 -2.65
N ALA A 310 8.51 8.62 -1.42
CA ALA A 310 8.01 9.93 -1.00
C ALA A 310 8.74 11.07 -1.70
N SER A 311 10.07 10.99 -1.84
CA SER A 311 10.88 12.01 -2.50
C SER A 311 10.57 12.16 -3.99
N SER A 312 10.26 11.05 -4.66
CA SER A 312 9.93 11.03 -6.08
C SER A 312 8.47 11.40 -6.41
N TYR A 313 7.60 11.51 -5.39
CA TYR A 313 6.20 11.87 -5.58
C TYR A 313 6.03 13.37 -5.77
N ARG A 314 6.45 13.84 -6.94
CA ARG A 314 6.33 15.23 -7.39
C ARG A 314 5.37 15.28 -8.56
N ASN A 315 4.58 16.35 -8.67
CA ASN A 315 3.73 16.56 -9.84
C ASN A 315 4.36 17.59 -10.76
N PRO A 316 5.15 17.19 -11.76
CA PRO A 316 5.87 18.12 -12.63
C PRO A 316 4.96 18.79 -13.68
N ASN A 317 3.69 18.39 -13.81
CA ASN A 317 2.89 18.72 -14.99
C ASN A 317 2.02 19.97 -14.82
N ASP A 318 1.82 20.48 -13.62
CA ASP A 318 1.08 21.74 -13.39
C ASP A 318 1.56 22.49 -12.15
N PRO A 319 2.55 23.39 -12.27
CA PRO A 319 3.01 24.19 -11.14
C PRO A 319 1.97 25.21 -10.64
N SER A 320 0.85 25.39 -11.35
CA SER A 320 -0.26 26.23 -10.90
C SER A 320 -1.27 25.49 -10.02
N ASP A 321 -1.23 24.14 -9.99
CA ASP A 321 -2.06 23.34 -9.08
C ASP A 321 -1.51 23.44 -7.65
N LYS A 322 -2.33 23.99 -6.74
CA LYS A 322 -1.97 24.10 -5.32
C LYS A 322 -1.71 22.73 -4.65
N ASN A 323 -2.30 21.67 -5.14
CA ASN A 323 -2.06 20.32 -4.63
C ASN A 323 -0.70 19.80 -5.11
N ALA A 324 -0.28 20.15 -6.34
CA ALA A 324 1.04 19.83 -6.85
C ALA A 324 2.14 20.52 -6.06
N ALA A 325 2.00 21.85 -5.85
CA ALA A 325 2.94 22.62 -5.04
C ALA A 325 3.04 22.10 -3.59
N ARG A 326 1.90 21.68 -3.01
CA ARG A 326 1.86 21.08 -1.68
C ARG A 326 2.58 19.74 -1.64
N ALA A 327 2.36 18.87 -2.63
CA ALA A 327 3.02 17.58 -2.71
C ALA A 327 4.53 17.73 -2.89
N ASP A 328 4.96 18.69 -3.71
CA ASP A 328 6.38 18.99 -3.94
C ASP A 328 7.09 19.49 -2.67
N ALA A 329 6.50 20.45 -1.97
CA ALA A 329 7.04 20.94 -0.70
C ALA A 329 7.12 19.85 0.37
N ALA A 330 6.09 19.00 0.48
CA ALA A 330 6.08 17.87 1.41
C ALA A 330 7.14 16.80 1.04
N ALA A 331 7.34 16.54 -0.26
CA ALA A 331 8.37 15.61 -0.75
C ALA A 331 9.78 16.16 -0.45
N THR A 332 10.00 17.44 -0.68
CA THR A 332 11.26 18.14 -0.32
C THR A 332 11.54 18.05 1.17
N TYR A 333 10.53 18.27 2.01
CA TYR A 333 10.65 18.10 3.45
C TYR A 333 11.02 16.67 3.84
N ALA A 334 10.32 15.65 3.32
CA ALA A 334 10.60 14.25 3.61
C ALA A 334 12.02 13.84 3.18
N SER A 335 12.45 14.29 1.99
CA SER A 335 13.82 14.10 1.49
C SER A 335 14.87 14.70 2.42
N GLY A 336 14.67 15.97 2.80
CA GLY A 336 15.57 16.67 3.73
C GLY A 336 15.69 16.00 5.09
N MET A 337 14.56 15.52 5.65
CA MET A 337 14.54 14.78 6.90
C MET A 337 15.27 13.44 6.81
N GLY A 338 15.14 12.74 5.67
CA GLY A 338 15.86 11.50 5.39
C GLY A 338 17.38 11.72 5.27
N VAL A 339 17.79 12.72 4.49
CA VAL A 339 19.20 13.09 4.34
C VAL A 339 19.79 13.50 5.69
N ASP A 340 19.12 14.32 6.49
CA ASP A 340 19.55 14.71 7.83
C ASP A 340 19.71 13.48 8.74
N TYR A 341 18.77 12.55 8.72
CA TYR A 341 18.85 11.32 9.52
C TYR A 341 20.08 10.47 9.17
N PHE A 342 20.28 10.16 7.89
CA PHE A 342 21.38 9.28 7.47
C PHE A 342 22.76 9.95 7.51
N SER A 343 22.83 11.29 7.43
CA SER A 343 24.08 12.02 7.55
C SER A 343 24.50 12.30 9.00
N SER A 344 23.54 12.47 9.92
CA SER A 344 23.79 12.81 11.31
C SER A 344 24.01 11.60 12.22
N ASN A 345 23.54 10.41 11.81
CA ASN A 345 23.74 9.18 12.58
C ASN A 345 25.03 8.47 12.19
N SER A 346 25.64 7.77 13.14
CA SER A 346 26.89 7.02 12.95
C SER A 346 26.70 5.71 12.16
N TRP A 347 25.99 5.79 11.05
CA TRP A 347 25.88 4.67 10.14
C TRP A 347 27.24 4.34 9.52
N SER A 348 27.72 3.14 9.75
CA SER A 348 28.93 2.68 9.08
C SER A 348 28.62 2.27 7.63
N ARG A 349 29.59 2.44 6.75
CA ARG A 349 29.45 2.05 5.33
C ARG A 349 29.00 0.60 5.13
N ARG A 350 29.28 -0.27 6.11
CA ARG A 350 28.92 -1.71 6.07
C ARG A 350 27.45 -1.97 6.40
N GLN A 351 26.73 -0.99 6.95
CA GLN A 351 25.33 -1.12 7.30
C GLN A 351 24.39 -0.75 6.13
N PHE A 352 24.91 -0.07 5.11
CA PHE A 352 24.15 0.24 3.91
C PHE A 352 24.16 -0.95 2.95
N THR A 353 23.03 -1.61 2.82
CA THR A 353 22.83 -2.64 1.79
C THR A 353 22.78 -2.00 0.40
N GLU A 354 22.92 -2.81 -0.65
CA GLU A 354 22.80 -2.32 -2.04
C GLU A 354 21.42 -1.69 -2.30
N THR A 355 20.36 -2.26 -1.72
CA THR A 355 18.99 -1.75 -1.79
C THR A 355 18.89 -0.36 -1.14
N MET A 356 19.41 -0.20 0.07
CA MET A 356 19.45 1.09 0.74
C MET A 356 20.23 2.14 -0.06
N GLN A 357 21.38 1.78 -0.64
CA GLN A 357 22.17 2.70 -1.46
C GLN A 357 21.39 3.16 -2.69
N LYS A 358 20.70 2.25 -3.39
CA LYS A 358 19.83 2.59 -4.52
C LYS A 358 18.72 3.55 -4.12
N ASN A 359 18.02 3.24 -3.04
CA ASN A 359 16.92 4.08 -2.54
C ASN A 359 17.42 5.47 -2.13
N LEU A 360 18.52 5.54 -1.38
CA LEU A 360 19.09 6.82 -0.96
C LEU A 360 19.64 7.64 -2.12
N SER A 361 20.10 7.02 -3.20
CA SER A 361 20.51 7.78 -4.39
C SER A 361 19.33 8.53 -5.01
N VAL A 362 18.13 7.95 -5.03
CA VAL A 362 16.91 8.64 -5.47
C VAL A 362 16.62 9.83 -4.57
N VAL A 363 16.66 9.65 -3.25
CA VAL A 363 16.42 10.73 -2.28
C VAL A 363 17.40 11.88 -2.46
N ILE A 364 18.68 11.59 -2.69
CA ILE A 364 19.74 12.60 -2.88
C ILE A 364 19.57 13.29 -4.23
N ASP A 365 19.28 12.57 -5.30
CA ASP A 365 19.07 13.15 -6.63
C ASP A 365 17.89 14.12 -6.62
N ASP A 366 16.78 13.77 -5.99
CA ASP A 366 15.62 14.63 -5.83
C ASP A 366 15.92 15.86 -4.96
N ALA A 367 16.62 15.69 -3.84
CA ALA A 367 17.06 16.80 -2.99
C ALA A 367 18.05 17.76 -3.71
N CYS A 368 18.93 17.22 -4.56
CA CYS A 368 19.85 18.07 -5.35
C CYS A 368 19.14 18.86 -6.44
N CYS A 369 18.02 18.37 -6.98
CA CYS A 369 17.21 19.13 -7.93
C CYS A 369 16.60 20.38 -7.28
N ASP A 370 16.18 20.28 -6.01
CA ASP A 370 15.62 21.41 -5.25
C ASP A 370 16.67 22.51 -4.97
N LEU A 371 17.86 22.12 -4.59
CA LEU A 371 18.96 23.07 -4.36
C LEU A 371 19.33 23.84 -5.64
N ARG A 372 19.23 23.20 -6.80
CA ARG A 372 19.46 23.86 -8.10
C ARG A 372 18.33 24.81 -8.48
N SER A 373 17.09 24.49 -8.14
CA SER A 373 15.95 25.40 -8.43
C SER A 373 15.92 26.61 -7.51
N ALA A 374 16.38 26.51 -6.27
CA ALA A 374 16.50 27.61 -5.34
C ALA A 374 17.61 28.62 -5.75
N ASP A 375 18.72 28.12 -6.34
CA ASP A 375 19.81 28.97 -6.83
C ASP A 375 19.51 29.71 -8.16
N ILE A 376 18.51 29.29 -8.93
CA ILE A 376 18.14 29.90 -10.22
C ILE A 376 17.44 31.27 -10.03
N HIS A 377 17.02 31.63 -8.83
CA HIS A 377 16.49 32.99 -8.54
C HIS A 377 17.57 34.03 -8.26
N SER A 378 18.85 33.66 -8.25
CA SER A 378 19.97 34.58 -8.26
C SER A 378 20.70 34.51 -9.61
N ASP A 379 20.35 35.44 -10.50
CA ASP A 379 21.05 35.82 -11.75
C ASP A 379 22.38 35.08 -12.01
N THR A 380 22.37 33.97 -12.73
CA THR A 380 23.50 33.60 -13.58
C THR A 380 23.11 32.42 -14.53
N GLN A 381 23.39 32.61 -15.82
CA GLN A 381 23.19 31.69 -16.91
C GLN A 381 23.73 30.28 -16.60
N CYS A 382 22.83 29.28 -16.47
CA CYS A 382 23.23 27.89 -16.52
C CYS A 382 23.46 27.44 -17.96
N HIS A 383 24.71 27.23 -18.33
CA HIS A 383 25.04 26.44 -19.52
C HIS A 383 24.58 25.00 -19.32
N ALA A 384 23.81 24.52 -20.29
CA ALA A 384 23.40 23.12 -20.38
C ALA A 384 24.61 22.18 -20.17
N LEU A 385 24.63 21.46 -19.07
CA LEU A 385 25.57 20.37 -18.85
C LEU A 385 24.93 19.08 -19.35
N ALA A 386 25.68 18.41 -20.22
CA ALA A 386 25.38 17.09 -20.76
C ALA A 386 25.16 16.03 -19.65
N PRO A 387 24.48 14.90 -19.96
CA PRO A 387 24.20 13.87 -18.98
C PRO A 387 25.51 13.37 -18.34
N CYS A 388 25.48 13.16 -17.03
CA CYS A 388 26.59 12.60 -16.27
C CYS A 388 26.88 11.16 -16.77
N GLU A 389 27.85 11.01 -17.67
CA GLU A 389 28.52 9.75 -17.92
C GLU A 389 29.70 9.62 -16.94
N ASN A 390 29.62 8.56 -16.13
CA ASN A 390 30.70 7.94 -15.35
C ASN A 390 31.44 8.69 -14.23
N ASP A 391 31.30 8.12 -13.03
CA ASP A 391 32.33 7.98 -11.95
C ASP A 391 32.84 9.22 -11.20
N ARG A 392 32.20 10.38 -11.20
CA ARG A 392 32.74 11.54 -10.45
C ARG A 392 31.79 12.26 -9.49
N CYS A 393 30.59 11.73 -9.21
CA CYS A 393 29.66 12.37 -8.25
C CYS A 393 29.85 11.99 -6.76
N LEU A 394 31.01 11.46 -6.37
CA LEU A 394 31.32 11.07 -4.98
C LEU A 394 32.26 12.05 -4.26
N ARG A 395 32.20 13.33 -4.58
CA ARG A 395 32.89 14.38 -3.80
C ARG A 395 32.03 15.65 -3.73
N CYS A 396 31.09 15.66 -2.85
CA CYS A 396 30.60 16.85 -2.12
C CYS A 396 30.46 16.46 -0.66
#